data_ccf40b36aa3a5fb376140f564102f7f6
#
_entry.id   ccf40b36aa3a5fb376140f564102f7f6
#
_cell.length_a   1.000
_cell.length_b   1.000
_cell.length_c   1.000
_cell.angle_alpha   90.00
_cell.angle_beta   90.00
_cell.angle_gamma   90.00
#
_symmetry.space_group_name_H-M   'P 1'
#
loop_
_entity.id
_entity.type
_entity.pdbx_description
1 polymer ?
#
loop_
_entity_poly.entity_id
_entity_poly.type
_entity_poly.pdbx_seq_one_letter_code
_entity_poly.pdbx_strand_id
1 'polypeptide(L)'
;AFKLADFTDMMGSPTGFVQLQFANQKAEIYGIDISGAVPLWSSSSAGTARLTARASWLHGQNLTDHAPLYHQMPFNAALSLEHRIGGLETRIDLDIVTEKDRADPTRNEPRTGSYALLNVQLAYRIDKVRLTLGADNLFDKAYYAPLSGMSLGDLKATGVRRPVPGRGRSVNAGITIAF
;
A
#
# COMPACT_ATOMS: atom_id res chain seq x y z
N ALA A 1 9.07 -3.96 -23.50
CA ALA A 1 9.65 -4.45 -22.24
C ALA A 1 11.12 -4.05 -22.16
N PHE A 2 11.55 -3.62 -20.97
CA PHE A 2 12.97 -3.46 -20.67
C PHE A 2 13.53 -4.82 -20.29
N LYS A 3 14.47 -5.35 -21.02
CA LYS A 3 15.30 -6.45 -20.55
C LYS A 3 16.59 -5.84 -20.02
N LEU A 4 16.76 -5.78 -18.71
CA LEU A 4 18.08 -5.59 -18.10
C LEU A 4 18.82 -6.91 -18.29
N ALA A 5 19.78 -6.94 -19.19
CA ALA A 5 20.74 -8.02 -19.24
C ALA A 5 21.51 -8.00 -17.93
N ASP A 6 21.43 -9.09 -17.21
CA ASP A 6 22.07 -9.41 -15.93
C ASP A 6 22.58 -8.22 -15.08
N PHE A 7 21.80 -7.85 -14.09
CA PHE A 7 22.22 -6.88 -13.06
C PHE A 7 23.46 -7.36 -12.27
N THR A 8 23.77 -8.64 -12.36
CA THR A 8 24.95 -9.26 -11.77
C THR A 8 26.23 -8.76 -12.44
N ASP A 9 26.20 -8.50 -13.74
CA ASP A 9 27.36 -7.97 -14.45
C ASP A 9 27.62 -6.48 -14.15
N MET A 10 26.61 -5.72 -13.71
CA MET A 10 26.81 -4.34 -13.27
C MET A 10 27.60 -4.20 -11.98
N MET A 11 27.62 -5.22 -11.13
CA MET A 11 28.31 -5.21 -9.82
C MET A 11 29.60 -5.99 -9.83
N GLY A 12 29.86 -6.82 -10.82
CA GLY A 12 31.03 -7.72 -10.90
C GLY A 12 32.17 -7.23 -11.79
N SER A 13 31.93 -6.25 -12.67
CA SER A 13 32.98 -5.73 -13.54
C SER A 13 32.96 -4.20 -13.58
N PRO A 14 34.07 -3.52 -13.23
CA PRO A 14 34.17 -2.06 -13.31
C PRO A 14 34.11 -1.48 -14.72
N THR A 15 34.07 -2.33 -15.76
CA THR A 15 34.08 -1.95 -17.18
C THR A 15 32.90 -2.46 -17.98
N GLY A 16 31.87 -3.05 -17.31
CA GLY A 16 30.69 -3.57 -17.98
C GLY A 16 29.72 -2.47 -18.43
N PHE A 17 29.47 -2.35 -19.71
CA PHE A 17 28.35 -1.55 -20.24
C PHE A 17 27.06 -2.35 -20.17
N VAL A 18 25.98 -1.74 -19.64
CA VAL A 18 24.64 -2.31 -19.70
C VAL A 18 24.03 -1.95 -21.05
N GLN A 19 23.80 -2.93 -21.87
CA GLN A 19 23.06 -2.75 -23.09
C GLN A 19 21.55 -2.81 -22.81
N LEU A 20 20.87 -1.68 -22.93
CA LEU A 20 19.42 -1.61 -22.85
C LEU A 20 18.82 -1.95 -24.21
N GLN A 21 17.99 -2.98 -24.25
CA GLN A 21 17.27 -3.39 -25.45
C GLN A 21 15.76 -3.23 -25.25
N PHE A 22 15.11 -2.56 -26.17
CA PHE A 22 13.65 -2.50 -26.25
C PHE A 22 13.14 -3.67 -27.08
N ALA A 23 12.20 -4.42 -26.56
CA ALA A 23 11.52 -5.49 -27.25
C ALA A 23 10.01 -5.40 -27.04
N ASN A 24 9.26 -5.62 -28.12
CA ASN A 24 7.81 -5.76 -28.02
C ASN A 24 7.48 -7.14 -27.48
N GLN A 25 6.65 -7.20 -26.43
CA GLN A 25 6.19 -8.43 -25.81
C GLN A 25 4.68 -8.41 -25.72
N LYS A 26 4.07 -9.60 -25.80
CA LYS A 26 2.65 -9.76 -25.55
C LYS A 26 2.42 -9.86 -24.04
N ALA A 27 1.44 -9.15 -23.55
CA ALA A 27 1.04 -9.20 -22.14
C ALA A 27 -0.48 -9.17 -22.02
N GLU A 28 -0.97 -9.77 -20.94
CA GLU A 28 -2.36 -9.65 -20.54
C GLU A 28 -2.46 -9.12 -19.12
N ILE A 29 -3.49 -8.32 -18.86
CA ILE A 29 -3.84 -7.81 -17.54
C ILE A 29 -5.35 -7.89 -17.41
N TYR A 30 -5.82 -8.45 -16.32
CA TYR A 30 -7.23 -8.45 -15.95
C TYR A 30 -7.39 -8.36 -14.43
N GLY A 31 -8.52 -7.89 -13.98
CA GLY A 31 -8.76 -7.70 -12.55
C GLY A 31 -10.18 -7.32 -12.24
N ILE A 32 -10.45 -7.14 -10.97
CA ILE A 32 -11.74 -6.73 -10.46
C ILE A 32 -11.56 -5.77 -9.29
N ASP A 33 -12.32 -4.68 -9.32
CA ASP A 33 -12.43 -3.71 -8.24
C ASP A 33 -13.89 -3.68 -7.77
N ILE A 34 -14.08 -3.84 -6.47
CA ILE A 34 -15.40 -3.80 -5.84
C ILE A 34 -15.36 -2.75 -4.75
N SER A 35 -16.38 -1.89 -4.70
CA SER A 35 -16.54 -0.95 -3.60
C SER A 35 -18.01 -0.76 -3.28
N GLY A 36 -18.29 -0.48 -2.01
CA GLY A 36 -19.63 -0.24 -1.53
C GLY A 36 -19.62 0.48 -0.19
N ALA A 37 -20.76 1.09 0.13
CA ALA A 37 -20.95 1.74 1.40
C ALA A 37 -22.38 1.55 1.88
N VAL A 38 -22.55 1.25 3.17
CA VAL A 38 -23.84 1.06 3.80
C VAL A 38 -23.96 1.94 5.04
N PRO A 39 -25.10 2.64 5.23
CA PRO A 39 -25.42 3.22 6.53
C PRO A 39 -25.74 2.07 7.50
N LEU A 40 -25.11 2.08 8.67
CA LEU A 40 -25.37 1.08 9.72
C LEU A 40 -26.54 1.51 10.61
N TRP A 41 -26.52 2.76 11.04
CA TRP A 41 -27.61 3.38 11.78
C TRP A 41 -27.61 4.90 11.61
N SER A 42 -28.80 5.49 11.90
CA SER A 42 -28.99 6.92 12.03
C SER A 42 -30.00 7.16 13.15
N SER A 43 -29.57 7.78 14.24
CA SER A 43 -30.36 8.01 15.43
C SER A 43 -29.98 9.34 16.07
N SER A 44 -30.96 10.03 16.66
CA SER A 44 -30.72 11.28 17.39
C SER A 44 -29.88 11.08 18.64
N SER A 45 -29.96 9.90 19.28
CA SER A 45 -29.23 9.58 20.51
C SER A 45 -27.87 8.90 20.26
N ALA A 46 -27.77 8.08 19.20
CA ALA A 46 -26.55 7.31 18.89
C ALA A 46 -25.77 7.87 17.69
N GLY A 47 -26.23 8.98 17.10
CA GLY A 47 -25.59 9.57 15.94
C GLY A 47 -25.78 8.77 14.66
N THR A 48 -24.83 8.88 13.75
CA THR A 48 -24.83 8.17 12.47
C THR A 48 -23.57 7.33 12.33
N ALA A 49 -23.72 6.13 11.78
CA ALA A 49 -22.58 5.30 11.42
C ALA A 49 -22.71 4.78 9.99
N ARG A 50 -21.56 4.70 9.31
CA ARG A 50 -21.44 4.23 7.94
C ARG A 50 -20.23 3.31 7.82
N LEU A 51 -20.43 2.19 7.17
CA LEU A 51 -19.35 1.28 6.78
C LEU A 51 -19.11 1.41 5.28
N THR A 52 -17.83 1.59 4.91
CA THR A 52 -17.38 1.56 3.53
C THR A 52 -16.40 0.39 3.37
N ALA A 53 -16.53 -0.34 2.29
CA ALA A 53 -15.63 -1.45 1.96
C ALA A 53 -15.17 -1.29 0.52
N ARG A 54 -13.92 -1.65 0.26
CA ARG A 54 -13.35 -1.78 -1.07
C ARG A 54 -12.43 -2.99 -1.12
N ALA A 55 -12.38 -3.66 -2.25
CA ALA A 55 -11.45 -4.76 -2.50
C ALA A 55 -11.00 -4.70 -3.96
N SER A 56 -9.75 -5.02 -4.20
CA SER A 56 -9.12 -5.00 -5.52
C SER A 56 -8.27 -6.24 -5.71
N TRP A 57 -8.37 -6.85 -6.87
CA TRP A 57 -7.54 -7.95 -7.31
C TRP A 57 -7.12 -7.73 -8.75
N LEU A 58 -5.84 -7.93 -9.03
CA LEU A 58 -5.23 -7.75 -10.34
C LEU A 58 -4.37 -8.95 -10.68
N HIS A 59 -4.47 -9.43 -11.93
CA HIS A 59 -3.60 -10.43 -12.48
C HIS A 59 -3.02 -9.94 -13.79
N GLY A 60 -1.70 -9.98 -13.91
CA GLY A 60 -1.00 -9.64 -15.13
C GLY A 60 0.14 -10.61 -15.41
N GLN A 61 0.29 -10.96 -16.66
CA GLN A 61 1.28 -11.90 -17.14
C GLN A 61 1.86 -11.46 -18.47
N ASN A 62 3.17 -11.59 -18.60
CA ASN A 62 3.84 -11.53 -19.87
C ASN A 62 3.66 -12.87 -20.59
N LEU A 63 3.03 -12.86 -21.75
CA LEU A 63 2.73 -14.07 -22.52
C LEU A 63 3.91 -14.58 -23.35
N THR A 64 4.99 -13.78 -23.47
CA THR A 64 6.18 -14.15 -24.23
C THR A 64 7.12 -15.03 -23.42
N ASP A 65 7.32 -14.70 -22.15
CA ASP A 65 8.22 -15.41 -21.22
C ASP A 65 7.50 -16.06 -20.03
N HIS A 66 6.16 -15.93 -20.00
CA HIS A 66 5.30 -16.47 -18.94
C HIS A 66 5.61 -15.94 -17.52
N ALA A 67 6.35 -14.83 -17.44
CA ALA A 67 6.67 -14.18 -16.17
C ALA A 67 5.53 -13.28 -15.68
N PRO A 68 5.38 -13.07 -14.36
CA PRO A 68 4.51 -12.03 -13.83
C PRO A 68 4.90 -10.66 -14.38
N LEU A 69 3.93 -9.78 -14.61
CA LEU A 69 4.24 -8.39 -14.92
C LEU A 69 4.77 -7.68 -13.68
N TYR A 70 5.69 -6.76 -13.93
CA TYR A 70 6.32 -5.95 -12.90
C TYR A 70 5.32 -5.01 -12.21
N HIS A 71 5.50 -4.78 -10.91
CA HIS A 71 4.81 -3.75 -10.12
C HIS A 71 3.29 -3.95 -10.00
N GLN A 72 2.87 -5.21 -9.82
CA GLN A 72 1.47 -5.53 -9.58
C GLN A 72 1.18 -5.57 -8.08
N MET A 73 0.05 -4.96 -7.73
CA MET A 73 -0.48 -5.03 -6.37
C MET A 73 -1.16 -6.40 -6.17
N PRO A 74 -0.86 -7.15 -5.11
CA PRO A 74 -1.61 -8.34 -4.76
C PRO A 74 -3.04 -7.98 -4.33
N PHE A 75 -3.87 -8.99 -4.04
CA PHE A 75 -5.19 -8.71 -3.49
C PHE A 75 -5.08 -7.79 -2.28
N ASN A 76 -5.92 -6.76 -2.27
CA ASN A 76 -6.01 -5.82 -1.18
C ASN A 76 -7.46 -5.45 -0.90
N ALA A 77 -7.75 -5.15 0.36
CA ALA A 77 -9.06 -4.72 0.80
C ALA A 77 -8.91 -3.63 1.86
N ALA A 78 -9.88 -2.75 1.93
CA ALA A 78 -9.97 -1.75 2.98
C ALA A 78 -11.40 -1.65 3.50
N LEU A 79 -11.54 -1.58 4.82
CA LEU A 79 -12.78 -1.32 5.54
C LEU A 79 -12.64 0.00 6.29
N SER A 80 -13.64 0.86 6.21
CA SER A 80 -13.69 2.14 6.91
C SER A 80 -15.01 2.28 7.63
N LEU A 81 -14.95 2.39 8.95
CA LEU A 81 -16.10 2.68 9.81
C LEU A 81 -16.03 4.15 10.21
N GLU A 82 -17.02 4.92 9.81
CA GLU A 82 -17.23 6.30 10.22
C GLU A 82 -18.39 6.38 11.20
N HIS A 83 -18.19 7.04 12.33
CA HIS A 83 -19.24 7.32 13.30
C HIS A 83 -19.22 8.79 13.68
N ARG A 84 -20.40 9.41 13.71
CA ARG A 84 -20.59 10.82 14.06
C ARG A 84 -21.70 10.96 15.09
N ILE A 85 -21.38 11.60 16.20
CA ILE A 85 -22.34 11.90 17.24
C ILE A 85 -22.04 13.28 17.85
N GLY A 86 -23.01 14.21 17.77
CA GLY A 86 -22.77 15.60 18.17
C GLY A 86 -21.59 16.22 17.41
N GLY A 87 -20.63 16.73 18.15
CA GLY A 87 -19.36 17.28 17.57
C GLY A 87 -18.27 16.25 17.36
N LEU A 88 -18.45 14.99 17.81
CA LEU A 88 -17.44 13.94 17.70
C LEU A 88 -17.58 13.17 16.38
N GLU A 89 -16.48 13.05 15.67
CA GLU A 89 -16.31 12.20 14.49
C GLU A 89 -15.22 11.16 14.80
N THR A 90 -15.54 9.90 14.60
CA THR A 90 -14.59 8.78 14.75
C THR A 90 -14.49 8.06 13.41
N ARG A 91 -13.27 7.78 12.98
CA ARG A 91 -12.98 6.96 11.81
C ARG A 91 -11.99 5.87 12.18
N ILE A 92 -12.33 4.64 11.80
CA ILE A 92 -11.49 3.46 11.98
C ILE A 92 -11.31 2.83 10.61
N ASP A 93 -10.06 2.73 10.15
CA ASP A 93 -9.72 2.13 8.88
C ASP A 93 -8.89 0.87 9.10
N LEU A 94 -9.28 -0.22 8.45
CA LEU A 94 -8.55 -1.48 8.40
C LEU A 94 -8.11 -1.73 6.96
N ASP A 95 -6.82 -1.70 6.72
CA ASP A 95 -6.20 -2.02 5.43
C ASP A 95 -5.60 -3.43 5.47
N ILE A 96 -5.98 -4.27 4.53
CA ILE A 96 -5.54 -5.67 4.40
C ILE A 96 -4.86 -5.84 3.05
N VAL A 97 -3.66 -6.41 3.06
CA VAL A 97 -2.90 -6.72 1.85
C VAL A 97 -2.39 -8.15 1.97
N THR A 98 -2.65 -8.97 0.94
CA THR A 98 -2.13 -10.34 0.91
C THR A 98 -0.66 -10.35 0.51
N GLU A 99 -0.03 -11.49 0.66
CA GLU A 99 1.34 -11.67 0.20
C GLU A 99 1.46 -11.40 -1.31
N LYS A 100 2.59 -10.83 -1.69
CA LYS A 100 3.01 -10.71 -3.07
C LYS A 100 3.98 -11.84 -3.39
N ASP A 101 3.44 -12.95 -3.89
CA ASP A 101 4.19 -14.12 -4.35
C ASP A 101 4.60 -14.01 -5.83
N ARG A 102 3.81 -13.28 -6.62
CA ARG A 102 4.05 -12.98 -8.04
C ARG A 102 4.90 -11.72 -8.19
N ALA A 103 6.19 -11.92 -8.45
CA ALA A 103 7.17 -10.86 -8.65
C ALA A 103 7.97 -11.12 -9.91
N ASP A 104 8.30 -10.06 -10.66
CA ASP A 104 9.12 -10.14 -11.87
C ASP A 104 10.59 -10.43 -11.49
N PRO A 105 11.13 -11.62 -11.80
CA PRO A 105 12.50 -11.97 -11.44
C PRO A 105 13.53 -11.18 -12.25
N THR A 106 13.17 -10.72 -13.46
CA THR A 106 14.11 -10.00 -14.35
C THR A 106 14.39 -8.59 -13.86
N ARG A 107 13.48 -8.03 -13.05
CA ARG A 107 13.61 -6.70 -12.45
C ARG A 107 13.98 -6.73 -10.98
N ASN A 108 14.34 -7.91 -10.46
CA ASN A 108 14.68 -8.10 -9.05
C ASN A 108 13.59 -7.59 -8.11
N GLU A 109 12.34 -7.77 -8.51
CA GLU A 109 11.19 -7.33 -7.72
C GLU A 109 11.08 -8.16 -6.44
N PRO A 110 10.91 -7.51 -5.26
CA PRO A 110 10.80 -8.25 -4.01
C PRO A 110 9.43 -8.91 -3.86
N ARG A 111 9.42 -10.10 -3.28
CA ARG A 111 8.22 -10.69 -2.68
C ARG A 111 8.01 -10.07 -1.31
N THR A 112 6.75 -9.86 -0.92
CA THR A 112 6.40 -9.29 0.38
C THR A 112 5.34 -10.12 1.06
N GLY A 113 5.43 -10.25 2.39
CA GLY A 113 4.43 -10.95 3.19
C GLY A 113 3.12 -10.16 3.32
N SER A 114 2.06 -10.85 3.70
CA SER A 114 0.77 -10.25 4.01
C SER A 114 0.82 -9.38 5.27
N TYR A 115 -0.05 -8.39 5.32
CA TYR A 115 -0.21 -7.55 6.51
C TYR A 115 -1.62 -6.97 6.61
N ALA A 116 -1.97 -6.54 7.82
CA ALA A 116 -3.14 -5.72 8.09
C ALA A 116 -2.73 -4.54 8.97
N LEU A 117 -3.23 -3.35 8.66
CA LEU A 117 -2.98 -2.12 9.40
C LEU A 117 -4.29 -1.57 9.91
N LEU A 118 -4.32 -1.21 11.19
CA LEU A 118 -5.43 -0.48 11.80
C LEU A 118 -5.03 0.96 12.02
N ASN A 119 -5.86 1.88 11.51
CA ASN A 119 -5.69 3.32 11.66
C ASN A 119 -6.94 3.86 12.38
N VAL A 120 -6.75 4.83 13.25
CA VAL A 120 -7.84 5.46 14.01
C VAL A 120 -7.69 6.96 13.93
N GLN A 121 -8.77 7.66 13.64
CA GLN A 121 -8.84 9.10 13.64
C GLN A 121 -10.04 9.58 14.44
N LEU A 122 -9.81 10.53 15.33
CA LEU A 122 -10.82 11.22 16.11
C LEU A 122 -10.80 12.71 15.71
N ALA A 123 -11.96 13.29 15.55
CA ALA A 123 -12.09 14.73 15.42
C ALA A 123 -13.23 15.22 16.29
N TYR A 124 -13.01 16.34 16.96
CA TYR A 124 -14.03 16.99 17.77
C TYR A 124 -14.18 18.45 17.39
N ARG A 125 -15.42 18.84 17.09
CA ARG A 125 -15.76 20.19 16.71
C ARG A 125 -16.45 20.91 17.84
N ILE A 126 -15.90 22.06 18.21
CA ILE A 126 -16.48 22.99 19.18
C ILE A 126 -16.56 24.35 18.47
N ASP A 127 -17.76 24.77 18.08
CA ASP A 127 -18.01 26.00 17.36
C ASP A 127 -17.11 26.09 16.09
N LYS A 128 -16.20 27.04 16.04
CA LYS A 128 -15.26 27.28 14.93
C LYS A 128 -13.95 26.49 15.03
N VAL A 129 -13.73 25.75 16.12
CA VAL A 129 -12.52 24.99 16.37
C VAL A 129 -12.77 23.51 16.09
N ARG A 130 -11.89 22.89 15.32
CA ARG A 130 -11.85 21.43 15.10
C ARG A 130 -10.51 20.90 15.62
N LEU A 131 -10.57 20.03 16.60
CA LEU A 131 -9.44 19.26 17.12
C LEU A 131 -9.39 17.92 16.42
N THR A 132 -8.20 17.46 16.02
CA THR A 132 -7.99 16.14 15.43
C THR A 132 -6.88 15.40 16.15
N LEU A 133 -7.07 14.09 16.32
CA LEU A 133 -6.08 13.16 16.84
C LEU A 133 -6.11 11.91 15.97
N GLY A 134 -4.97 11.47 15.49
CA GLY A 134 -4.85 10.29 14.66
C GLY A 134 -3.73 9.36 15.12
N ALA A 135 -3.93 8.07 14.89
CA ALA A 135 -2.91 7.05 15.05
C ALA A 135 -2.94 6.13 13.81
N ASP A 136 -1.85 6.10 13.07
CA ASP A 136 -1.67 5.20 11.94
C ASP A 136 -0.85 4.00 12.38
N ASN A 137 -1.15 2.83 11.78
CA ASN A 137 -0.52 1.56 12.15
C ASN A 137 -0.52 1.34 13.66
N LEU A 138 -1.72 1.39 14.27
CA LEU A 138 -1.93 1.42 15.73
C LEU A 138 -1.17 0.32 16.47
N PHE A 139 -1.06 -0.87 15.87
CA PHE A 139 -0.39 -2.03 16.46
C PHE A 139 1.11 -2.12 16.14
N ASP A 140 1.69 -1.10 15.52
CA ASP A 140 3.12 -1.06 15.13
C ASP A 140 3.55 -2.30 14.33
N LYS A 141 2.69 -2.72 13.40
CA LYS A 141 2.98 -3.87 12.54
C LYS A 141 4.17 -3.56 11.64
N ALA A 142 5.23 -4.35 11.73
CA ALA A 142 6.30 -4.31 10.75
C ALA A 142 5.84 -4.97 9.44
N TYR A 143 6.01 -4.27 8.32
CA TYR A 143 5.58 -4.73 7.00
C TYR A 143 6.43 -4.15 5.88
N TYR A 144 6.32 -4.74 4.70
CA TYR A 144 6.87 -4.24 3.45
C TYR A 144 5.74 -4.05 2.45
N ALA A 145 5.58 -2.82 1.95
CA ALA A 145 4.54 -2.57 0.95
C ALA A 145 4.92 -3.22 -0.40
N PRO A 146 3.97 -3.89 -1.08
CA PRO A 146 4.25 -4.67 -2.31
C PRO A 146 4.88 -3.87 -3.45
N LEU A 147 4.69 -2.54 -3.43
CA LEU A 147 5.19 -1.63 -4.47
C LEU A 147 6.31 -0.69 -3.98
N SER A 148 6.90 -0.96 -2.81
CA SER A 148 7.89 -0.06 -2.18
C SER A 148 9.30 -0.12 -2.79
N GLY A 149 9.61 -1.15 -3.55
CA GLY A 149 10.96 -1.31 -4.12
C GLY A 149 12.02 -1.77 -3.10
N MET A 150 13.28 -1.61 -3.46
CA MET A 150 14.47 -2.09 -2.73
C MET A 150 15.32 -0.95 -2.19
N SER A 151 15.93 -1.15 -1.03
CA SER A 151 16.90 -0.22 -0.45
C SER A 151 18.24 -0.30 -1.21
N LEU A 152 18.56 0.75 -1.95
CA LEU A 152 19.86 0.88 -2.59
C LEU A 152 20.98 1.14 -1.59
N GLY A 153 20.67 1.76 -0.45
CA GLY A 153 21.62 1.97 0.64
C GLY A 153 22.08 0.67 1.26
N ASP A 154 21.16 -0.24 1.58
CA ASP A 154 21.48 -1.56 2.13
C ASP A 154 22.26 -2.40 1.12
N LEU A 155 21.85 -2.37 -0.15
CA LEU A 155 22.56 -3.08 -1.20
C LEU A 155 24.01 -2.59 -1.31
N LYS A 156 24.24 -1.29 -1.30
CA LYS A 156 25.60 -0.70 -1.35
C LYS A 156 26.43 -1.03 -0.10
N ALA A 157 25.83 -1.01 1.09
CA ALA A 157 26.53 -1.22 2.34
C ALA A 157 26.79 -2.69 2.64
N THR A 158 25.88 -3.59 2.29
CA THR A 158 25.92 -5.00 2.72
C THR A 158 25.94 -6.02 1.58
N GLY A 159 25.74 -5.58 0.32
CA GLY A 159 25.53 -6.46 -0.83
C GLY A 159 24.16 -7.18 -0.84
N VAL A 160 23.31 -6.93 0.16
CA VAL A 160 22.03 -7.62 0.33
C VAL A 160 20.89 -6.70 -0.12
N ARG A 161 20.02 -7.23 -0.99
CA ARG A 161 18.81 -6.56 -1.43
C ARG A 161 17.73 -6.71 -0.36
N ARG A 162 17.30 -5.60 0.22
CA ARG A 162 16.21 -5.57 1.22
C ARG A 162 15.08 -4.69 0.75
N PRO A 163 13.81 -5.13 0.85
CA PRO A 163 12.67 -4.26 0.61
C PRO A 163 12.69 -3.06 1.56
N VAL A 164 12.18 -1.92 1.08
CA VAL A 164 12.01 -0.74 1.95
C VAL A 164 10.87 -1.02 2.93
N PRO A 165 11.11 -0.93 4.25
CA PRO A 165 10.06 -1.17 5.24
C PRO A 165 8.97 -0.09 5.15
N GLY A 166 7.74 -0.48 5.44
CA GLY A 166 6.64 0.45 5.63
C GLY A 166 6.80 1.28 6.89
N ARG A 167 5.99 2.34 7.01
CA ARG A 167 6.00 3.22 8.18
C ARG A 167 5.51 2.48 9.42
N GLY A 168 6.25 2.57 10.51
CA GLY A 168 5.82 2.13 11.83
C GLY A 168 4.65 2.97 12.37
N ARG A 169 4.24 2.71 13.60
CA ARG A 169 3.18 3.47 14.26
C ARG A 169 3.53 4.97 14.27
N SER A 170 2.55 5.78 13.89
CA SER A 170 2.66 7.23 14.00
C SER A 170 1.41 7.82 14.69
N VAL A 171 1.62 8.88 15.47
CA VAL A 171 0.55 9.64 16.11
C VAL A 171 0.62 11.07 15.62
N ASN A 172 -0.53 11.62 15.27
CA ASN A 172 -0.64 12.99 14.80
C ASN A 172 -1.77 13.72 15.54
N ALA A 173 -1.61 15.01 15.73
CA ALA A 173 -2.62 15.90 16.31
C ALA A 173 -2.69 17.19 15.51
N GLY A 174 -3.86 17.78 15.41
CA GLY A 174 -4.09 19.01 14.66
C GLY A 174 -5.21 19.87 15.25
N ILE A 175 -5.11 21.17 14.97
CA ILE A 175 -6.15 22.16 15.31
C ILE A 175 -6.45 22.96 14.05
N THR A 176 -7.73 23.06 13.71
CA THR A 176 -8.23 23.90 12.60
C THR A 176 -9.18 24.94 13.18
N ILE A 177 -9.00 26.20 12.82
CA ILE A 177 -9.86 27.32 13.26
C ILE A 177 -10.48 27.95 12.01
N ALA A 178 -11.81 28.02 11.97
CA ALA A 178 -12.56 28.73 10.92
C ALA A 178 -12.79 30.19 11.37
N PHE A 179 -12.52 31.14 10.50
CA PHE A 179 -12.71 32.57 10.77
C PHE A 179 -14.04 33.08 10.21
#